data_7bbe7eb1dfe8d7e2cdce195bd2a7abdd
#
_entry.id   7bbe7eb1dfe8d7e2cdce195bd2a7abdd
#
_cell.length_a   1.000
_cell.length_b   1.000
_cell.length_c   1.000
_cell.angle_alpha   90.00
_cell.angle_beta   90.00
_cell.angle_gamma   90.00
#
_symmetry.space_group_name_H-M   'P 1'
#
loop_
_entity.id
_entity.type
_entity.pdbx_description
1 polymer ?
#
loop_
_entity_poly.entity_id
_entity_poly.type
_entity_poly.pdbx_seq_one_letter_code
_entity_poly.pdbx_strand_id
1 'polypeptide(L)'
;MANADENQVSTGDIRAVARVAQICALFGPGVQELSAADVAEATGLNRTTAYRYCSSMVAAGILDRGSRRGTFALGGLMLELGIQALGRQRVLEIAGPHLQRLRSALRMTAVLSIRGASGPVVALAEEDTSRGVVVTVHPGTKLDSSAAQARLMLAYDDPAGMEAATRGMSVAQRAQLETDVYSAKRQGYSVVWADSTFAVAAPVFDETGLAATIALLGAGALDLESTLEQLLATAGALSAELAAKPGEGLLHADA
;
A
#
# COMPACT_ATOMS: atom_id res chain seq x y z
N MET A 1 19.08 17.80 30.37
CA MET A 1 19.16 16.36 30.64
C MET A 1 18.26 15.68 29.60
N ALA A 2 18.92 15.20 28.56
CA ALA A 2 18.24 14.51 27.45
C ALA A 2 18.15 13.03 27.79
N ASN A 3 16.98 12.47 27.87
CA ASN A 3 16.78 11.03 27.82
C ASN A 3 16.30 10.67 26.42
N ALA A 4 17.20 9.99 25.71
CA ALA A 4 16.90 9.32 24.48
C ALA A 4 15.90 8.17 24.78
N ASP A 5 14.74 8.23 24.15
CA ASP A 5 13.87 7.07 24.01
C ASP A 5 14.60 6.03 23.17
N GLU A 6 15.26 5.10 23.85
CA GLU A 6 15.77 3.87 23.27
C GLU A 6 14.57 3.05 22.78
N ASN A 7 14.42 3.04 21.47
CA ASN A 7 13.54 2.16 20.72
C ASN A 7 13.73 0.72 21.24
N GLN A 8 12.82 0.21 22.07
CA GLN A 8 12.83 -1.15 22.61
C GLN A 8 12.67 -2.14 21.45
N VAL A 9 13.78 -2.52 20.86
CA VAL A 9 13.90 -3.70 20.01
C VAL A 9 13.70 -4.91 20.93
N SER A 10 12.70 -5.72 20.66
CA SER A 10 12.43 -6.99 21.35
C SER A 10 13.74 -7.81 21.48
N THR A 11 13.91 -8.52 22.59
CA THR A 11 15.16 -9.21 22.99
C THR A 11 15.64 -10.31 22.01
N GLY A 12 15.03 -10.44 20.82
CA GLY A 12 15.38 -11.36 19.73
C GLY A 12 15.72 -10.69 18.40
N ASP A 13 15.56 -9.36 18.28
CA ASP A 13 15.76 -8.67 16.99
C ASP A 13 17.23 -8.41 16.69
N ILE A 14 17.69 -8.91 15.53
CA ILE A 14 19.02 -8.61 15.02
C ILE A 14 19.01 -7.20 14.43
N ARG A 15 19.59 -6.23 15.13
CA ARG A 15 19.67 -4.80 14.74
C ARG A 15 20.08 -4.58 13.28
N ALA A 16 20.95 -5.44 12.74
CA ALA A 16 21.39 -5.33 11.35
C ALA A 16 20.23 -5.60 10.35
N VAL A 17 19.36 -6.58 10.64
CA VAL A 17 18.20 -6.91 9.81
C VAL A 17 17.19 -5.75 9.81
N ALA A 18 16.90 -5.20 10.98
CA ALA A 18 16.03 -4.03 11.11
C ALA A 18 16.57 -2.82 10.31
N ARG A 19 17.89 -2.60 10.34
CA ARG A 19 18.54 -1.53 9.55
C ARG A 19 18.44 -1.76 8.05
N VAL A 20 18.62 -2.98 7.58
CA VAL A 20 18.44 -3.33 6.17
C VAL A 20 17.00 -3.00 5.74
N ALA A 21 16.00 -3.43 6.50
CA ALA A 21 14.60 -3.13 6.24
C ALA A 21 14.31 -1.61 6.22
N GLN A 22 14.87 -0.85 7.17
CA GLN A 22 14.75 0.61 7.20
C GLN A 22 15.33 1.26 5.94
N ILE A 23 16.50 0.82 5.48
CA ILE A 23 17.14 1.36 4.27
C ILE A 23 16.29 1.02 3.03
N CYS A 24 15.82 -0.24 2.90
CA CYS A 24 14.93 -0.62 1.79
C CYS A 24 13.63 0.21 1.79
N ALA A 25 13.10 0.55 2.96
CA ALA A 25 11.88 1.32 3.10
C ALA A 25 11.99 2.79 2.63
N LEU A 26 13.19 3.31 2.41
CA LEU A 26 13.42 4.66 1.88
C LEU A 26 13.17 4.75 0.36
N PHE A 27 13.20 3.62 -0.35
CA PHE A 27 12.90 3.59 -1.77
C PHE A 27 11.38 3.61 -2.01
N GLY A 28 10.98 4.22 -3.11
CA GLY A 28 9.58 4.32 -3.51
C GLY A 28 9.43 4.97 -4.89
N PRO A 29 8.20 5.20 -5.40
CA PRO A 29 7.96 5.71 -6.75
C PRO A 29 8.70 7.02 -7.07
N GLY A 30 8.90 7.90 -6.08
CA GLY A 30 9.64 9.16 -6.23
C GLY A 30 11.13 9.08 -5.89
N VAL A 31 11.62 7.94 -5.36
CA VAL A 31 13.00 7.78 -4.85
C VAL A 31 13.60 6.51 -5.41
N GLN A 32 14.17 6.62 -6.61
CA GLN A 32 14.77 5.48 -7.32
C GLN A 32 16.23 5.25 -6.92
N GLU A 33 16.95 6.29 -6.53
CA GLU A 33 18.35 6.22 -6.11
C GLU A 33 18.60 7.06 -4.85
N LEU A 34 19.41 6.52 -3.95
CA LEU A 34 19.84 7.17 -2.71
C LEU A 34 21.35 7.17 -2.58
N SER A 35 21.94 8.27 -2.11
CA SER A 35 23.34 8.30 -1.68
C SER A 35 23.48 7.79 -0.25
N ALA A 36 24.72 7.46 0.16
CA ALA A 36 24.99 7.12 1.56
C ALA A 36 24.72 8.29 2.52
N ALA A 37 24.71 9.53 2.02
CA ALA A 37 24.35 10.70 2.83
C ALA A 37 22.85 10.75 3.09
N ASP A 38 22.03 10.51 2.06
CA ASP A 38 20.56 10.47 2.18
C ASP A 38 20.14 9.36 3.16
N VAL A 39 20.76 8.17 3.03
CA VAL A 39 20.53 7.05 3.94
C VAL A 39 20.94 7.41 5.38
N ALA A 40 22.08 8.07 5.57
CA ALA A 40 22.58 8.48 6.90
C ALA A 40 21.60 9.44 7.57
N GLU A 41 21.14 10.46 6.83
CA GLU A 41 20.17 11.46 7.31
C GLU A 41 18.84 10.80 7.70
N ALA A 42 18.27 9.98 6.82
CA ALA A 42 16.98 9.35 7.04
C ALA A 42 16.97 8.29 8.17
N THR A 43 18.13 7.63 8.43
CA THR A 43 18.22 6.54 9.42
C THR A 43 18.91 6.95 10.73
N GLY A 44 19.44 8.17 10.83
CA GLY A 44 20.23 8.64 11.98
C GLY A 44 21.60 7.96 12.10
N LEU A 45 22.09 7.31 11.04
CA LEU A 45 23.43 6.71 10.99
C LEU A 45 24.49 7.75 10.62
N ASN A 46 25.75 7.54 11.02
CA ASN A 46 26.84 8.29 10.41
C ASN A 46 27.07 7.79 8.96
N ARG A 47 27.59 8.68 8.10
CA ARG A 47 27.78 8.43 6.66
C ARG A 47 28.64 7.21 6.36
N THR A 48 29.67 6.96 7.15
CA THR A 48 30.55 5.79 6.96
C THR A 48 29.79 4.49 7.24
N THR A 49 28.98 4.45 8.29
CA THR A 49 28.16 3.29 8.63
C THR A 49 27.07 3.07 7.59
N ALA A 50 26.38 4.12 7.14
CA ALA A 50 25.40 4.04 6.07
C ALA A 50 26.01 3.48 4.77
N TYR A 51 27.19 3.98 4.37
CA TYR A 51 27.91 3.46 3.21
C TYR A 51 28.28 1.96 3.36
N ARG A 52 28.71 1.53 4.55
CA ARG A 52 29.02 0.11 4.81
C ARG A 52 27.77 -0.78 4.68
N TYR A 53 26.63 -0.33 5.22
CA TYR A 53 25.36 -1.04 5.03
C TYR A 53 25.00 -1.15 3.56
N CYS A 54 24.95 -0.02 2.83
CA CYS A 54 24.64 -0.03 1.40
C CYS A 54 25.58 -0.93 0.59
N SER A 55 26.91 -0.88 0.89
CA SER A 55 27.89 -1.72 0.20
C SER A 55 27.71 -3.21 0.51
N SER A 56 27.35 -3.57 1.73
CA SER A 56 27.03 -4.96 2.10
C SER A 56 25.74 -5.42 1.45
N MET A 57 24.74 -4.54 1.35
CA MET A 57 23.49 -4.82 0.66
C MET A 57 23.69 -5.01 -0.86
N VAL A 58 24.65 -4.27 -1.46
CA VAL A 58 25.06 -4.51 -2.86
C VAL A 58 25.71 -5.88 -3.01
N ALA A 59 26.62 -6.26 -2.11
CA ALA A 59 27.23 -7.58 -2.14
C ALA A 59 26.20 -8.73 -1.96
N ALA A 60 25.08 -8.45 -1.28
CA ALA A 60 23.96 -9.40 -1.09
C ALA A 60 22.89 -9.34 -2.21
N GLY A 61 23.03 -8.49 -3.22
CA GLY A 61 22.05 -8.33 -4.31
C GLY A 61 20.76 -7.59 -3.91
N ILE A 62 20.68 -7.10 -2.67
CA ILE A 62 19.53 -6.33 -2.16
C ILE A 62 19.50 -4.93 -2.78
N LEU A 63 20.68 -4.30 -2.94
CA LEU A 63 20.88 -3.06 -3.67
C LEU A 63 21.81 -3.30 -4.84
N ASP A 64 21.75 -2.38 -5.80
CA ASP A 64 22.73 -2.23 -6.89
C ASP A 64 23.38 -0.85 -6.81
N ARG A 65 24.48 -0.66 -7.57
CA ARG A 65 25.05 0.67 -7.77
C ARG A 65 24.10 1.47 -8.66
N GLY A 66 23.75 2.67 -8.23
CA GLY A 66 22.91 3.57 -9.00
C GLY A 66 23.61 4.09 -10.27
N SER A 67 22.86 4.78 -11.11
CA SER A 67 23.35 5.38 -12.35
C SER A 67 24.34 6.51 -12.08
N ARG A 68 24.17 7.23 -10.99
CA ARG A 68 25.08 8.29 -10.53
C ARG A 68 26.15 7.72 -9.60
N ARG A 69 27.37 8.26 -9.72
CA ARG A 69 28.48 7.85 -8.85
C ARG A 69 28.15 8.06 -7.36
N GLY A 70 28.24 7.00 -6.58
CA GLY A 70 28.03 7.04 -5.12
C GLY A 70 26.56 6.90 -4.68
N THR A 71 25.66 6.60 -5.63
CA THR A 71 24.26 6.26 -5.33
C THR A 71 24.03 4.74 -5.37
N PHE A 72 22.89 4.32 -4.81
CA PHE A 72 22.41 2.97 -4.71
C PHE A 72 20.96 2.93 -5.17
N ALA A 73 20.56 1.85 -5.83
CA ALA A 73 19.20 1.55 -6.27
C ALA A 73 18.77 0.19 -5.71
N LEU A 74 17.49 -0.17 -5.83
CA LEU A 74 17.04 -1.53 -5.50
C LEU A 74 17.70 -2.55 -6.43
N GLY A 75 18.21 -3.64 -5.85
CA GLY A 75 18.95 -4.67 -6.57
C GLY A 75 18.07 -5.77 -7.16
N GLY A 76 18.65 -6.60 -8.00
CA GLY A 76 17.97 -7.68 -8.72
C GLY A 76 17.25 -8.67 -7.81
N LEU A 77 17.80 -8.97 -6.62
CA LEU A 77 17.13 -9.81 -5.64
C LEU A 77 15.76 -9.28 -5.22
N MET A 78 15.62 -7.94 -5.08
CA MET A 78 14.33 -7.33 -4.73
C MET A 78 13.30 -7.54 -5.83
N LEU A 79 13.72 -7.43 -7.10
CA LEU A 79 12.84 -7.69 -8.26
C LEU A 79 12.39 -9.16 -8.29
N GLU A 80 13.31 -10.09 -8.14
CA GLU A 80 13.00 -11.53 -8.15
C GLU A 80 12.01 -11.91 -7.05
N LEU A 81 12.26 -11.46 -5.82
CA LEU A 81 11.38 -11.72 -4.69
C LEU A 81 10.04 -11.00 -4.83
N GLY A 82 10.03 -9.78 -5.38
CA GLY A 82 8.82 -9.03 -5.67
C GLY A 82 7.92 -9.75 -6.66
N ILE A 83 8.45 -10.26 -7.77
CA ILE A 83 7.70 -11.03 -8.76
C ILE A 83 7.10 -12.29 -8.11
N GLN A 84 7.87 -13.03 -7.32
CA GLN A 84 7.37 -14.22 -6.62
C GLN A 84 6.28 -13.88 -5.59
N ALA A 85 6.43 -12.77 -4.86
CA ALA A 85 5.43 -12.31 -3.89
C ALA A 85 4.12 -11.89 -4.58
N LEU A 86 4.21 -11.15 -5.68
CA LEU A 86 3.06 -10.72 -6.47
C LEU A 86 2.34 -11.91 -7.13
N GLY A 87 3.06 -12.91 -7.63
CA GLY A 87 2.48 -14.12 -8.21
C GLY A 87 1.66 -14.98 -7.25
N ARG A 88 1.74 -14.73 -5.95
CA ARG A 88 0.86 -15.35 -4.94
C ARG A 88 -0.46 -14.59 -4.73
N GLN A 89 -0.54 -13.39 -5.27
CA GLN A 89 -1.68 -12.49 -5.04
C GLN A 89 -2.67 -12.61 -6.20
N ARG A 90 -3.51 -13.65 -6.17
CA ARG A 90 -4.52 -13.89 -7.23
C ARG A 90 -5.37 -12.65 -7.53
N VAL A 91 -5.62 -11.80 -6.55
CA VAL A 91 -6.36 -10.55 -6.74
C VAL A 91 -5.72 -9.65 -7.80
N LEU A 92 -4.38 -9.66 -7.94
CA LEU A 92 -3.69 -8.84 -8.94
C LEU A 92 -3.91 -9.34 -10.36
N GLU A 93 -4.11 -10.65 -10.55
CA GLU A 93 -4.36 -11.26 -11.86
C GLU A 93 -5.75 -10.88 -12.38
N ILE A 94 -6.75 -10.86 -11.50
CA ILE A 94 -8.15 -10.67 -11.89
C ILE A 94 -8.64 -9.22 -11.79
N ALA A 95 -7.99 -8.36 -11.00
CA ALA A 95 -8.49 -7.02 -10.70
C ALA A 95 -8.43 -6.05 -11.89
N GLY A 96 -7.46 -6.19 -12.81
CA GLY A 96 -7.25 -5.24 -13.90
C GLY A 96 -8.52 -4.92 -14.70
N PRO A 97 -9.23 -5.92 -15.27
CA PRO A 97 -10.47 -5.68 -16.01
C PRO A 97 -11.58 -5.03 -15.18
N HIS A 98 -11.67 -5.32 -13.88
CA HIS A 98 -12.64 -4.71 -12.97
C HIS A 98 -12.35 -3.24 -12.73
N LEU A 99 -11.08 -2.89 -12.48
CA LEU A 99 -10.66 -1.50 -12.29
C LEU A 99 -10.85 -0.67 -13.57
N GLN A 100 -10.53 -1.22 -14.74
CA GLN A 100 -10.74 -0.54 -16.03
C GLN A 100 -12.20 -0.23 -16.28
N ARG A 101 -13.12 -1.18 -16.01
CA ARG A 101 -14.57 -0.95 -16.11
C ARG A 101 -15.03 0.13 -15.14
N LEU A 102 -14.61 0.05 -13.88
CA LEU A 102 -14.97 1.00 -12.84
C LEU A 102 -14.47 2.41 -13.18
N ARG A 103 -13.19 2.54 -13.60
CA ARG A 103 -12.62 3.79 -14.11
C ARG A 103 -13.43 4.38 -15.25
N SER A 104 -13.79 3.55 -16.23
CA SER A 104 -14.49 4.01 -17.43
C SER A 104 -15.93 4.44 -17.14
N ALA A 105 -16.63 3.75 -16.23
CA ALA A 105 -17.99 4.06 -15.84
C ALA A 105 -18.10 5.36 -15.03
N LEU A 106 -17.20 5.56 -14.08
CA LEU A 106 -17.24 6.69 -13.14
C LEU A 106 -16.31 7.84 -13.52
N ARG A 107 -15.40 7.64 -14.48
CA ARG A 107 -14.41 8.61 -14.94
C ARG A 107 -13.56 9.13 -13.77
N MET A 108 -13.08 8.23 -12.95
CA MET A 108 -12.24 8.44 -11.80
C MET A 108 -11.05 7.48 -11.84
N THR A 109 -9.94 7.86 -11.23
CA THR A 109 -8.81 6.94 -11.06
C THR A 109 -9.21 5.80 -10.14
N ALA A 110 -9.12 4.55 -10.63
CA ALA A 110 -9.40 3.34 -9.87
C ALA A 110 -8.10 2.68 -9.43
N VAL A 111 -7.97 2.36 -8.15
CA VAL A 111 -6.76 1.78 -7.59
C VAL A 111 -7.07 0.55 -6.77
N LEU A 112 -6.13 -0.40 -6.76
CA LEU A 112 -6.14 -1.54 -5.86
C LEU A 112 -4.90 -1.48 -4.98
N SER A 113 -5.10 -1.64 -3.68
CA SER A 113 -4.01 -1.77 -2.72
C SER A 113 -4.06 -3.11 -2.01
N ILE A 114 -2.88 -3.65 -1.76
CA ILE A 114 -2.67 -4.88 -0.98
C ILE A 114 -1.92 -4.56 0.30
N ARG A 115 -1.90 -5.49 1.24
CA ARG A 115 -1.17 -5.35 2.50
C ARG A 115 0.33 -5.34 2.25
N GLY A 116 1.00 -4.28 2.65
CA GLY A 116 2.46 -4.16 2.71
C GLY A 116 2.99 -4.33 4.13
N ALA A 117 4.29 -4.19 4.31
CA ALA A 117 4.96 -4.36 5.61
C ALA A 117 4.58 -3.29 6.66
N SER A 118 4.19 -2.10 6.23
CA SER A 118 3.87 -0.97 7.12
C SER A 118 2.52 -0.31 6.83
N GLY A 119 1.62 -1.02 6.18
CA GLY A 119 0.30 -0.53 5.75
C GLY A 119 0.02 -0.86 4.29
N PRO A 120 -1.06 -0.30 3.72
CA PRO A 120 -1.41 -0.56 2.34
C PRO A 120 -0.37 -0.05 1.35
N VAL A 121 -0.17 -0.83 0.28
CA VAL A 121 0.65 -0.42 -0.87
C VAL A 121 -0.23 -0.50 -2.11
N VAL A 122 -0.24 0.56 -2.90
CA VAL A 122 -0.91 0.57 -4.21
C VAL A 122 -0.21 -0.44 -5.12
N ALA A 123 -0.96 -1.44 -5.58
CA ALA A 123 -0.44 -2.48 -6.46
C ALA A 123 -0.86 -2.27 -7.92
N LEU A 124 -2.09 -1.78 -8.16
CA LEU A 124 -2.59 -1.44 -9.48
C LEU A 124 -3.23 -0.05 -9.45
N ALA A 125 -3.10 0.69 -10.55
CA ALA A 125 -3.74 1.98 -10.75
C ALA A 125 -4.20 2.11 -12.22
N GLU A 126 -5.47 2.43 -12.41
CA GLU A 126 -6.08 2.73 -13.70
C GLU A 126 -6.50 4.21 -13.68
N GLU A 127 -5.69 5.06 -14.29
CA GLU A 127 -5.90 6.50 -14.28
C GLU A 127 -6.95 6.94 -15.31
N ASP A 128 -7.87 7.81 -14.89
CA ASP A 128 -8.75 8.51 -15.84
C ASP A 128 -8.15 9.85 -16.25
N THR A 129 -7.71 9.92 -17.48
CA THR A 129 -7.12 11.14 -18.09
C THR A 129 -8.15 11.96 -18.88
N SER A 130 -9.43 11.59 -18.85
CA SER A 130 -10.47 12.24 -19.64
C SER A 130 -10.96 13.57 -19.04
N ARG A 131 -10.63 13.86 -17.78
CA ARG A 131 -10.98 15.10 -17.10
C ARG A 131 -9.78 16.06 -17.04
N GLY A 132 -10.05 17.35 -16.87
CA GLY A 132 -9.00 18.37 -16.77
C GLY A 132 -8.15 18.30 -15.50
N VAL A 133 -8.61 17.56 -14.47
CA VAL A 133 -7.86 17.29 -13.24
C VAL A 133 -7.78 15.78 -13.07
N VAL A 134 -6.58 15.26 -12.98
CA VAL A 134 -6.30 13.84 -12.77
C VAL A 134 -5.69 13.67 -11.39
N VAL A 135 -6.27 12.79 -10.58
CA VAL A 135 -5.66 12.35 -9.32
C VAL A 135 -4.82 11.12 -9.63
N THR A 136 -3.51 11.29 -9.58
CA THR A 136 -2.55 10.24 -9.91
C THR A 136 -1.98 9.59 -8.66
N VAL A 137 -1.88 8.28 -8.67
CA VAL A 137 -1.16 7.49 -7.67
C VAL A 137 -0.44 6.34 -8.36
N HIS A 138 0.81 6.13 -8.02
CA HIS A 138 1.63 5.11 -8.70
C HIS A 138 1.70 3.79 -7.92
N PRO A 139 1.75 2.64 -8.59
CA PRO A 139 2.10 1.36 -7.97
C PRO A 139 3.39 1.49 -7.14
N GLY A 140 3.42 0.86 -5.97
CA GLY A 140 4.48 0.99 -4.98
C GLY A 140 4.30 2.16 -3.99
N THR A 141 3.31 3.05 -4.19
CA THR A 141 2.99 4.09 -3.21
C THR A 141 2.47 3.47 -1.93
N LYS A 142 3.10 3.78 -0.81
CA LYS A 142 2.64 3.40 0.53
C LYS A 142 1.58 4.40 0.99
N LEU A 143 0.48 3.90 1.49
CA LEU A 143 -0.61 4.73 2.02
C LEU A 143 -0.49 4.79 3.55
N ASP A 144 -0.57 5.99 4.08
CA ASP A 144 -0.61 6.20 5.53
C ASP A 144 -2.03 5.97 6.10
N SER A 145 -2.16 6.05 7.42
CA SER A 145 -3.42 5.78 8.13
C SER A 145 -4.54 6.80 7.85
N SER A 146 -4.24 7.92 7.20
CA SER A 146 -5.26 8.91 6.78
C SER A 146 -6.02 8.47 5.52
N ALA A 147 -5.43 7.58 4.71
CA ALA A 147 -6.03 7.12 3.47
C ALA A 147 -7.27 6.23 3.71
N ALA A 148 -8.29 6.35 2.86
CA ALA A 148 -9.52 5.57 2.93
C ALA A 148 -9.25 4.04 2.93
N GLN A 149 -8.33 3.59 2.08
CA GLN A 149 -7.93 2.18 2.00
C GLN A 149 -7.21 1.69 3.26
N ALA A 150 -6.40 2.55 3.90
CA ALA A 150 -5.71 2.20 5.13
C ALA A 150 -6.69 2.02 6.30
N ARG A 151 -7.72 2.85 6.41
CA ARG A 151 -8.78 2.70 7.41
C ARG A 151 -9.50 1.36 7.28
N LEU A 152 -9.78 0.92 6.06
CA LEU A 152 -10.38 -0.39 5.80
C LEU A 152 -9.43 -1.53 6.15
N MET A 153 -8.15 -1.45 5.76
CA MET A 153 -7.19 -2.50 6.14
C MET A 153 -7.05 -2.62 7.65
N LEU A 154 -6.98 -1.51 8.38
CA LEU A 154 -6.95 -1.51 9.85
C LEU A 154 -8.25 -2.06 10.46
N ALA A 155 -9.40 -1.84 9.81
CA ALA A 155 -10.69 -2.34 10.27
C ALA A 155 -10.78 -3.88 10.30
N TYR A 156 -10.00 -4.55 9.46
CA TYR A 156 -9.93 -6.01 9.31
C TYR A 156 -8.58 -6.58 9.73
N ASP A 157 -7.73 -5.75 10.34
CA ASP A 157 -6.43 -6.18 10.89
C ASP A 157 -6.58 -6.72 12.33
N ASP A 158 -5.50 -7.34 12.80
CA ASP A 158 -5.38 -7.67 14.21
C ASP A 158 -5.09 -6.39 15.07
N PRO A 159 -5.23 -6.48 16.40
CA PRO A 159 -4.95 -5.33 17.28
C PRO A 159 -3.51 -4.78 17.17
N ALA A 160 -2.54 -5.61 16.81
CA ALA A 160 -1.15 -5.19 16.63
C ALA A 160 -0.99 -4.24 15.42
N GLY A 161 -1.78 -4.40 14.37
CA GLY A 161 -1.83 -3.49 13.23
C GLY A 161 -2.25 -2.09 13.63
N MET A 162 -3.30 -1.97 14.46
CA MET A 162 -3.75 -0.68 14.98
C MET A 162 -2.69 -0.04 15.90
N GLU A 163 -2.06 -0.82 16.78
CA GLU A 163 -1.00 -0.34 17.65
C GLU A 163 0.20 0.19 16.85
N ALA A 164 0.60 -0.54 15.80
CA ALA A 164 1.67 -0.12 14.90
C ALA A 164 1.30 1.17 14.15
N ALA A 165 0.08 1.29 13.63
CA ALA A 165 -0.40 2.44 12.89
C ALA A 165 -0.51 3.71 13.76
N THR A 166 -0.78 3.55 15.06
CA THR A 166 -0.94 4.68 16.00
C THR A 166 0.35 5.08 16.72
N ARG A 167 1.45 4.39 16.45
CA ARG A 167 2.74 4.68 17.11
C ARG A 167 3.21 6.10 16.82
N GLY A 168 3.48 6.88 17.87
CA GLY A 168 3.89 8.28 17.75
C GLY A 168 2.75 9.28 17.53
N MET A 169 1.50 8.83 17.44
CA MET A 169 0.34 9.72 17.37
C MET A 169 0.00 10.30 18.76
N SER A 170 -0.54 11.51 18.76
CA SER A 170 -1.18 12.07 19.95
C SER A 170 -2.45 11.29 20.31
N VAL A 171 -2.90 11.42 21.56
CA VAL A 171 -4.14 10.78 22.04
C VAL A 171 -5.35 11.16 21.16
N ALA A 172 -5.44 12.42 20.76
CA ALA A 172 -6.54 12.90 19.92
C ALA A 172 -6.50 12.27 18.51
N GLN A 173 -5.32 12.21 17.87
CA GLN A 173 -5.14 11.59 16.56
C GLN A 173 -5.48 10.09 16.59
N ARG A 174 -5.03 9.40 17.64
CA ARG A 174 -5.35 7.98 17.85
C ARG A 174 -6.86 7.75 17.99
N ALA A 175 -7.53 8.52 18.85
CA ALA A 175 -8.98 8.39 19.07
C ALA A 175 -9.76 8.68 17.78
N GLN A 176 -9.33 9.66 16.99
CA GLN A 176 -9.94 9.96 15.70
C GLN A 176 -9.78 8.79 14.72
N LEU A 177 -8.57 8.23 14.59
CA LEU A 177 -8.33 7.09 13.71
C LEU A 177 -9.14 5.87 14.15
N GLU A 178 -9.21 5.56 15.44
CA GLU A 178 -10.03 4.46 15.98
C GLU A 178 -11.51 4.64 15.62
N THR A 179 -12.02 5.87 15.71
CA THR A 179 -13.40 6.21 15.32
C THR A 179 -13.62 6.01 13.82
N ASP A 180 -12.69 6.48 12.99
CA ASP A 180 -12.77 6.36 11.53
C ASP A 180 -12.71 4.90 11.07
N VAL A 181 -11.83 4.10 11.68
CA VAL A 181 -11.69 2.67 11.41
C VAL A 181 -12.94 1.89 11.85
N TYR A 182 -13.49 2.20 13.02
CA TYR A 182 -14.74 1.61 13.47
C TYR A 182 -15.90 1.93 12.52
N SER A 183 -15.99 3.18 12.06
CA SER A 183 -17.01 3.60 11.10
C SER A 183 -16.85 2.89 9.77
N ALA A 184 -15.62 2.78 9.25
CA ALA A 184 -15.32 2.06 8.02
C ALA A 184 -15.72 0.56 8.11
N LYS A 185 -15.46 -0.09 9.25
CA LYS A 185 -15.89 -1.47 9.50
C LYS A 185 -17.40 -1.64 9.47
N ARG A 186 -18.12 -0.74 10.15
CA ARG A 186 -19.58 -0.80 10.22
C ARG A 186 -20.27 -0.54 8.89
N GLN A 187 -19.75 0.39 8.10
CA GLN A 187 -20.34 0.82 6.83
C GLN A 187 -19.95 -0.12 5.67
N GLY A 188 -18.81 -0.84 5.80
CA GLY A 188 -18.25 -1.67 4.72
C GLY A 188 -17.55 -0.84 3.64
N TYR A 189 -17.32 0.44 3.87
CA TYR A 189 -16.57 1.34 2.99
C TYR A 189 -15.92 2.47 3.80
N SER A 190 -15.02 3.21 3.17
CA SER A 190 -14.41 4.40 3.76
C SER A 190 -14.38 5.55 2.76
N VAL A 191 -14.66 6.76 3.22
CA VAL A 191 -14.56 7.99 2.44
C VAL A 191 -13.63 8.96 3.14
N VAL A 192 -12.72 9.54 2.37
CA VAL A 192 -11.79 10.57 2.85
C VAL A 192 -11.84 11.76 1.90
N TRP A 193 -11.90 12.95 2.46
CA TRP A 193 -11.78 14.20 1.75
C TRP A 193 -10.47 14.87 2.14
N ALA A 194 -9.76 15.39 1.15
CA ALA A 194 -8.57 16.19 1.34
C ALA A 194 -8.63 17.38 0.38
N ASP A 195 -8.86 18.56 0.91
CA ASP A 195 -9.09 19.79 0.14
C ASP A 195 -10.20 19.62 -0.91
N SER A 196 -9.82 19.65 -2.21
CA SER A 196 -10.73 19.46 -3.33
C SER A 196 -10.75 18.04 -3.88
N THR A 197 -10.01 17.10 -3.28
CA THR A 197 -9.92 15.70 -3.69
C THR A 197 -10.65 14.80 -2.72
N PHE A 198 -11.03 13.61 -3.20
CA PHE A 198 -11.63 12.58 -2.37
C PHE A 198 -11.12 11.19 -2.75
N ALA A 199 -11.23 10.29 -1.80
CA ALA A 199 -11.03 8.87 -1.98
C ALA A 199 -12.22 8.11 -1.39
N VAL A 200 -12.81 7.20 -2.17
CA VAL A 200 -13.86 6.27 -1.72
C VAL A 200 -13.33 4.86 -1.88
N ALA A 201 -13.28 4.08 -0.80
CA ALA A 201 -12.68 2.75 -0.78
C ALA A 201 -13.65 1.67 -0.31
N ALA A 202 -13.50 0.46 -0.85
CA ALA A 202 -14.23 -0.74 -0.46
C ALA A 202 -13.28 -1.94 -0.25
N PRO A 203 -13.59 -2.86 0.67
CA PRO A 203 -12.79 -4.06 0.93
C PRO A 203 -13.09 -5.15 -0.11
N VAL A 204 -12.07 -5.94 -0.44
CA VAL A 204 -12.16 -7.14 -1.26
C VAL A 204 -11.70 -8.32 -0.42
N PHE A 205 -12.53 -9.35 -0.33
CA PHE A 205 -12.29 -10.51 0.52
C PHE A 205 -11.97 -11.76 -0.30
N ASP A 206 -11.20 -12.64 0.29
CA ASP A 206 -11.04 -14.04 -0.12
C ASP A 206 -11.47 -14.99 1.00
N GLU A 207 -11.18 -16.28 0.85
CA GLU A 207 -11.53 -17.30 1.86
C GLU A 207 -10.81 -17.09 3.21
N THR A 208 -9.70 -16.34 3.23
CA THR A 208 -8.87 -16.10 4.42
C THR A 208 -9.18 -14.78 5.13
N GLY A 209 -9.91 -13.87 4.48
CA GLY A 209 -10.26 -12.56 5.02
C GLY A 209 -10.05 -11.43 4.02
N LEU A 210 -9.55 -10.27 4.47
CA LEU A 210 -9.30 -9.12 3.60
C LEU A 210 -8.08 -9.37 2.71
N ALA A 211 -8.32 -9.60 1.41
CA ALA A 211 -7.28 -9.80 0.40
C ALA A 211 -6.71 -8.48 -0.13
N ALA A 212 -7.58 -7.49 -0.36
CA ALA A 212 -7.21 -6.21 -0.92
C ALA A 212 -8.23 -5.13 -0.56
N THR A 213 -7.96 -3.90 -0.94
CA THR A 213 -8.95 -2.82 -0.99
C THR A 213 -8.92 -2.19 -2.37
N ILE A 214 -10.09 -1.84 -2.92
CA ILE A 214 -10.19 -1.02 -4.12
C ILE A 214 -10.66 0.38 -3.74
N ALA A 215 -10.24 1.39 -4.49
CA ALA A 215 -10.69 2.76 -4.26
C ALA A 215 -10.83 3.53 -5.57
N LEU A 216 -11.68 4.55 -5.52
CA LEU A 216 -11.84 5.57 -6.53
C LEU A 216 -11.28 6.88 -5.99
N LEU A 217 -10.46 7.52 -6.79
CA LEU A 217 -9.87 8.83 -6.49
C LEU A 217 -10.41 9.85 -7.48
N GLY A 218 -10.82 11.00 -6.96
CA GLY A 218 -11.36 12.06 -7.79
C GLY A 218 -11.16 13.44 -7.17
N ALA A 219 -11.57 14.48 -7.91
CA ALA A 219 -11.55 15.86 -7.47
C ALA A 219 -12.89 16.54 -7.80
N GLY A 220 -13.29 17.51 -6.97
CA GLY A 220 -14.51 18.28 -7.13
C GLY A 220 -15.75 17.59 -6.56
N ALA A 221 -16.89 17.70 -7.24
CA ALA A 221 -18.15 17.14 -6.76
C ALA A 221 -18.16 15.60 -6.85
N LEU A 222 -18.69 14.97 -5.83
CA LEU A 222 -18.86 13.52 -5.73
C LEU A 222 -20.35 13.18 -5.60
N ASP A 223 -20.86 12.40 -6.53
CA ASP A 223 -22.10 11.65 -6.33
C ASP A 223 -21.75 10.38 -5.54
N LEU A 224 -21.88 10.49 -4.22
CA LEU A 224 -21.45 9.43 -3.31
C LEU A 224 -22.32 8.18 -3.45
N GLU A 225 -23.63 8.33 -3.65
CA GLU A 225 -24.57 7.20 -3.72
C GLU A 225 -24.27 6.32 -4.94
N SER A 226 -24.24 6.92 -6.12
CA SER A 226 -23.91 6.21 -7.38
C SER A 226 -22.50 5.64 -7.36
N THR A 227 -21.54 6.36 -6.77
CA THR A 227 -20.13 5.91 -6.65
C THR A 227 -20.03 4.68 -5.74
N LEU A 228 -20.70 4.70 -4.58
CA LEU A 228 -20.69 3.58 -3.64
C LEU A 228 -21.36 2.33 -4.24
N GLU A 229 -22.50 2.49 -4.92
CA GLU A 229 -23.20 1.37 -5.56
C GLU A 229 -22.25 0.62 -6.50
N GLN A 230 -21.58 1.32 -7.42
CA GLN A 230 -20.69 0.71 -8.40
C GLN A 230 -19.41 0.16 -7.77
N LEU A 231 -18.82 0.88 -6.79
CA LEU A 231 -17.62 0.45 -6.10
C LEU A 231 -17.88 -0.82 -5.29
N LEU A 232 -18.95 -0.87 -4.50
CA LEU A 232 -19.32 -2.04 -3.70
C LEU A 232 -19.69 -3.23 -4.57
N ALA A 233 -20.43 -3.01 -5.68
CA ALA A 233 -20.72 -4.07 -6.65
C ALA A 233 -19.43 -4.65 -7.25
N THR A 234 -18.46 -3.79 -7.59
CA THR A 234 -17.17 -4.23 -8.12
C THR A 234 -16.34 -4.99 -7.07
N ALA A 235 -16.33 -4.51 -5.82
CA ALA A 235 -15.64 -5.20 -4.72
C ALA A 235 -16.27 -6.58 -4.44
N GLY A 236 -17.60 -6.67 -4.48
CA GLY A 236 -18.32 -7.93 -4.34
C GLY A 236 -18.03 -8.92 -5.47
N ALA A 237 -18.00 -8.44 -6.72
CA ALA A 237 -17.66 -9.26 -7.88
C ALA A 237 -16.23 -9.81 -7.80
N LEU A 238 -15.26 -8.96 -7.43
CA LEU A 238 -13.87 -9.39 -7.19
C LEU A 238 -13.77 -10.43 -6.08
N SER A 239 -14.48 -10.22 -4.97
CA SER A 239 -14.47 -11.16 -3.85
C SER A 239 -15.07 -12.51 -4.25
N ALA A 240 -16.18 -12.51 -5.02
CA ALA A 240 -16.80 -13.74 -5.52
C ALA A 240 -15.86 -14.49 -6.49
N GLU A 241 -15.15 -13.79 -7.36
CA GLU A 241 -14.19 -14.38 -8.30
C GLU A 241 -12.95 -14.93 -7.58
N LEU A 242 -12.51 -14.31 -6.49
CA LEU A 242 -11.44 -14.82 -5.63
C LEU A 242 -11.84 -16.11 -4.90
N ALA A 243 -13.08 -16.18 -4.42
CA ALA A 243 -13.62 -17.37 -3.74
C ALA A 243 -13.87 -18.55 -4.72
N ALA A 244 -14.10 -18.30 -6.00
CA ALA A 244 -14.26 -19.35 -7.00
C ALA A 244 -12.92 -20.05 -7.26
N LYS A 245 -12.89 -21.40 -7.18
CA LYS A 245 -11.68 -22.18 -7.45
C LYS A 245 -11.23 -22.02 -8.91
N PRO A 246 -9.90 -21.95 -9.17
CA PRO A 246 -9.38 -21.97 -10.54
C PRO A 246 -9.81 -23.28 -11.22
N GLY A 247 -10.66 -23.19 -12.23
CA GLY A 247 -11.07 -24.37 -13.04
C GLY A 247 -12.56 -24.67 -13.14
N GLU A 248 -13.44 -24.07 -12.35
CA GLU A 248 -14.89 -24.36 -12.46
C GLU A 248 -15.63 -23.54 -13.56
N GLY A 249 -14.97 -22.54 -14.15
CA GLY A 249 -15.59 -21.65 -15.17
C GLY A 249 -15.55 -22.14 -16.62
N LEU A 250 -14.88 -23.26 -16.93
CA LEU A 250 -14.68 -23.73 -18.31
C LEU A 250 -15.58 -24.89 -18.76
N LEU A 251 -16.50 -25.35 -17.91
CA LEU A 251 -17.34 -26.53 -18.22
C LEU A 251 -18.78 -26.22 -18.65
N HIS A 252 -19.17 -24.94 -18.83
CA HIS A 252 -20.55 -24.60 -19.23
C HIS A 252 -20.66 -23.73 -20.49
N ALA A 253 -19.70 -23.81 -21.41
CA ALA A 253 -19.78 -23.08 -22.68
C ALA A 253 -20.07 -23.97 -23.93
N ASP A 254 -20.40 -25.25 -23.75
CA ASP A 254 -20.84 -26.12 -24.85
C ASP A 254 -21.95 -27.06 -24.36
N ALA A 255 -23.21 -26.59 -24.46
CA ALA A 255 -24.40 -27.40 -24.51
C ALA A 255 -25.55 -26.62 -25.20
#